data_5aa64e8d6ba069d9b86b7c7884bebb5c
#
_entry.id   5aa64e8d6ba069d9b86b7c7884bebb5c
#
_cell.length_a   1.000
_cell.length_b   1.000
_cell.length_c   1.000
_cell.angle_alpha   90.00
_cell.angle_beta   90.00
_cell.angle_gamma   90.00
#
_symmetry.space_group_name_H-M   'P 1'
#
loop_
_entity.id
_entity.type
_entity.pdbx_description
1 polymer ?
#
loop_
_entity_poly.entity_id
_entity_poly.type
_entity_poly.pdbx_seq_one_letter_code
_entity_poly.pdbx_strand_id
1 'polypeptide(L)'
;MTLTSSELPAVQVLIVDDQAPFRAAARTVISVTQGFEVAGEAESGADGIEQARRLSPPLVLMDINLGDMNGTEATRRILAEAPETVVILLSTYDAADLPADAASCGATAYVNKEDFSPSEVRRVWEQRPH
;
A
#
# COMPACT_ATOMS: atom_id res chain seq x y z
N MET A 1 7.98 29.32 9.77
CA MET A 1 9.24 28.56 9.73
C MET A 1 9.07 27.34 8.84
N THR A 2 10.03 27.09 7.96
CA THR A 2 9.98 25.95 7.05
C THR A 2 10.66 24.75 7.69
N LEU A 3 9.95 23.63 7.75
CA LEU A 3 10.52 22.39 8.28
C LEU A 3 11.39 21.72 7.22
N THR A 4 12.50 21.12 7.63
CA THR A 4 13.28 20.24 6.76
C THR A 4 12.58 18.89 6.62
N SER A 5 12.94 18.10 5.61
CA SER A 5 12.33 16.78 5.44
C SER A 5 12.50 15.89 6.67
N SER A 6 13.61 16.03 7.41
CA SER A 6 13.84 15.23 8.61
C SER A 6 12.99 15.66 9.81
N GLU A 7 12.41 16.85 9.75
CA GLU A 7 11.55 17.38 10.82
C GLU A 7 10.07 17.10 10.57
N LEU A 8 9.70 16.69 9.34
CA LEU A 8 8.32 16.37 9.01
C LEU A 8 7.97 14.96 9.52
N PRO A 9 6.72 14.75 9.96
CA PRO A 9 6.30 13.40 10.32
C PRO A 9 6.45 12.47 9.13
N ALA A 10 6.94 11.26 9.36
CA ALA A 10 7.02 10.25 8.31
C ALA A 10 5.62 9.78 7.92
N VAL A 11 5.46 9.46 6.63
CA VAL A 11 4.25 8.84 6.12
C VAL A 11 4.20 7.40 6.64
N GLN A 12 3.15 7.06 7.36
CA GLN A 12 2.97 5.73 7.94
C GLN A 12 2.41 4.78 6.90
N VAL A 13 3.02 3.62 6.74
CA VAL A 13 2.69 2.66 5.70
C VAL A 13 2.27 1.33 6.31
N LEU A 14 1.12 0.82 5.89
CA LEU A 14 0.68 -0.53 6.23
C LEU A 14 0.99 -1.45 5.04
N ILE A 15 1.66 -2.57 5.32
CA ILE A 15 1.99 -3.57 4.30
C ILE A 15 1.07 -4.77 4.49
N VAL A 16 0.29 -5.11 3.44
CA VAL A 16 -0.64 -6.25 3.48
C VAL A 16 -0.25 -7.25 2.39
N ASP A 17 0.27 -8.40 2.80
CA ASP A 17 0.73 -9.45 1.88
C ASP A 17 0.81 -10.76 2.65
N ASP A 18 0.34 -11.85 2.07
CA ASP A 18 0.38 -13.16 2.72
C ASP A 18 1.74 -13.84 2.63
N GLN A 19 2.67 -13.29 1.86
CA GLN A 19 4.00 -13.86 1.66
C GLN A 19 5.05 -13.12 2.49
N ALA A 20 5.56 -13.78 3.53
CA ALA A 20 6.56 -13.20 4.41
C ALA A 20 7.80 -12.65 3.68
N PRO A 21 8.35 -13.35 2.66
CA PRO A 21 9.51 -12.80 1.94
C PRO A 21 9.22 -11.46 1.28
N PHE A 22 8.03 -11.27 0.71
CA PHE A 22 7.71 -9.98 0.11
C PHE A 22 7.46 -8.92 1.16
N ARG A 23 6.83 -9.26 2.30
CA ARG A 23 6.68 -8.29 3.40
C ARG A 23 8.05 -7.78 3.86
N ALA A 24 9.03 -8.68 3.96
CA ALA A 24 10.39 -8.29 4.33
C ALA A 24 11.02 -7.36 3.30
N ALA A 25 10.85 -7.67 2.01
CA ALA A 25 11.36 -6.82 0.93
C ALA A 25 10.68 -5.45 0.94
N ALA A 26 9.37 -5.42 1.10
CA ALA A 26 8.61 -4.17 1.15
C ALA A 26 9.02 -3.32 2.36
N ARG A 27 9.23 -3.96 3.51
CA ARG A 27 9.72 -3.27 4.71
C ARG A 27 11.06 -2.60 4.44
N THR A 28 11.97 -3.29 3.77
CA THR A 28 13.26 -2.73 3.41
C THR A 28 13.11 -1.52 2.48
N VAL A 29 12.27 -1.65 1.44
CA VAL A 29 12.03 -0.54 0.50
C VAL A 29 11.50 0.69 1.25
N ILE A 30 10.51 0.51 2.11
CA ILE A 30 9.93 1.63 2.85
C ILE A 30 10.96 2.23 3.79
N SER A 31 11.76 1.40 4.47
CA SER A 31 12.74 1.90 5.44
C SER A 31 13.84 2.74 4.81
N VAL A 32 14.14 2.54 3.52
CA VAL A 32 15.13 3.35 2.81
C VAL A 32 14.50 4.46 1.95
N THR A 33 13.18 4.58 1.99
CA THR A 33 12.48 5.67 1.30
C THR A 33 12.33 6.83 2.26
N GLN A 34 13.06 7.91 2.00
CA GLN A 34 13.07 9.06 2.90
C GLN A 34 11.65 9.64 3.05
N GLY A 35 11.25 9.85 4.30
CA GLY A 35 9.94 10.40 4.61
C GLY A 35 8.85 9.36 4.83
N PHE A 36 9.18 8.07 4.78
CA PHE A 36 8.22 6.98 4.95
C PHE A 36 8.70 6.02 6.03
N GLU A 37 7.76 5.42 6.76
CA GLU A 37 8.10 4.36 7.71
C GLU A 37 6.96 3.35 7.82
N VAL A 38 7.30 2.12 8.20
CA VAL A 38 6.32 1.04 8.34
C VAL A 38 5.56 1.19 9.64
N ALA A 39 4.23 1.29 9.56
CA ALA A 39 3.35 1.34 10.71
C ALA A 39 2.91 -0.05 11.16
N GLY A 40 2.80 -0.99 10.21
CA GLY A 40 2.37 -2.33 10.53
C GLY A 40 2.44 -3.25 9.31
N GLU A 41 2.27 -4.54 9.56
CA GLU A 41 2.24 -5.57 8.53
C GLU A 41 1.09 -6.52 8.83
N ALA A 42 0.38 -6.93 7.77
CA ALA A 42 -0.74 -7.84 7.87
C ALA A 42 -0.53 -9.01 6.90
N GLU A 43 -0.96 -10.20 7.29
CA GLU A 43 -0.79 -11.43 6.52
C GLU A 43 -2.03 -11.81 5.72
N SER A 44 -3.13 -11.09 5.91
CA SER A 44 -4.41 -11.42 5.27
C SER A 44 -5.19 -10.15 4.99
N GLY A 45 -6.21 -10.28 4.14
CA GLY A 45 -7.11 -9.17 3.88
C GLY A 45 -7.87 -8.74 5.13
N ALA A 46 -8.36 -9.70 5.91
CA ALA A 46 -9.09 -9.41 7.14
C ALA A 46 -8.21 -8.66 8.15
N ASP A 47 -6.97 -9.11 8.33
CA ASP A 47 -6.03 -8.44 9.24
C ASP A 47 -5.65 -7.07 8.71
N GLY A 48 -5.48 -6.94 7.39
CA GLY A 48 -5.18 -5.66 6.75
C GLY A 48 -6.28 -4.63 6.99
N ILE A 49 -7.53 -5.04 6.83
CA ILE A 49 -8.69 -4.17 7.08
C ILE A 49 -8.73 -3.73 8.55
N GLU A 50 -8.51 -4.68 9.46
CA GLU A 50 -8.53 -4.38 10.89
C GLU A 50 -7.39 -3.43 11.30
N GLN A 51 -6.19 -3.67 10.79
CA GLN A 51 -5.05 -2.79 11.07
C GLN A 51 -5.23 -1.40 10.45
N ALA A 52 -5.79 -1.33 9.24
CA ALA A 52 -6.09 -0.05 8.61
C ALA A 52 -7.07 0.76 9.45
N ARG A 53 -8.07 0.09 10.01
CA ARG A 53 -9.06 0.72 10.89
C ARG A 53 -8.39 1.24 12.16
N ARG A 54 -7.50 0.47 12.75
CA ARG A 54 -6.81 0.82 14.00
C ARG A 54 -5.73 1.87 13.80
N LEU A 55 -4.95 1.75 12.74
CA LEU A 55 -3.77 2.60 12.51
C LEU A 55 -4.06 3.85 11.68
N SER A 56 -5.13 3.82 10.89
CA SER A 56 -5.46 4.90 9.94
C SER A 56 -4.26 5.34 9.11
N PRO A 57 -3.55 4.40 8.45
CA PRO A 57 -2.34 4.77 7.71
C PRO A 57 -2.72 5.54 6.45
N PRO A 58 -1.97 6.60 6.11
CA PRO A 58 -2.24 7.32 4.87
C PRO A 58 -1.88 6.54 3.61
N LEU A 59 -1.03 5.53 3.72
CA LEU A 59 -0.60 4.70 2.59
C LEU A 59 -0.68 3.23 2.95
N VAL A 60 -1.28 2.44 2.07
CA VAL A 60 -1.38 0.98 2.19
C VAL A 60 -0.79 0.33 0.96
N LEU A 61 0.11 -0.62 1.17
CA LEU A 61 0.61 -1.50 0.12
C LEU A 61 -0.21 -2.78 0.19
N MET A 62 -0.95 -3.10 -0.87
CA MET A 62 -1.94 -4.17 -0.86
C MET A 62 -1.63 -5.19 -1.93
N ASP A 63 -1.28 -6.42 -1.53
CA ASP A 63 -1.16 -7.54 -2.46
C ASP A 63 -2.54 -7.83 -3.05
N ILE A 64 -2.58 -8.04 -4.34
CA ILE A 64 -3.84 -8.30 -5.03
C ILE A 64 -4.40 -9.69 -4.69
N ASN A 65 -3.52 -10.64 -4.36
CA ASN A 65 -3.89 -12.03 -4.17
C ASN A 65 -3.58 -12.47 -2.74
N LEU A 66 -4.54 -12.25 -1.85
CA LEU A 66 -4.45 -12.68 -0.45
C LEU A 66 -5.25 -13.97 -0.29
N GLY A 67 -4.79 -14.88 0.53
CA GLY A 67 -5.41 -16.18 0.64
C GLY A 67 -6.89 -16.17 1.04
N ASP A 68 -7.30 -15.18 1.85
CA ASP A 68 -8.67 -15.11 2.39
C ASP A 68 -9.60 -14.25 1.53
N MET A 69 -9.07 -13.32 0.74
CA MET A 69 -9.86 -12.47 -0.14
C MET A 69 -8.96 -11.83 -1.20
N ASN A 70 -9.58 -11.22 -2.20
CA ASN A 70 -8.86 -10.46 -3.19
C ASN A 70 -8.44 -9.12 -2.60
N GLY A 71 -7.24 -8.63 -2.94
CA GLY A 71 -6.78 -7.33 -2.48
C GLY A 71 -7.65 -6.18 -2.95
N THR A 72 -8.33 -6.35 -4.09
CA THR A 72 -9.30 -5.36 -4.58
C THR A 72 -10.49 -5.23 -3.63
N GLU A 73 -10.96 -6.35 -3.07
CA GLU A 73 -12.05 -6.33 -2.09
C GLU A 73 -11.60 -5.69 -0.78
N ALA A 74 -10.40 -6.03 -0.31
CA ALA A 74 -9.85 -5.40 0.88
C ALA A 74 -9.70 -3.89 0.68
N THR A 75 -9.25 -3.47 -0.50
CA THR A 75 -9.11 -2.05 -0.85
C THR A 75 -10.45 -1.33 -0.79
N ARG A 76 -11.51 -1.92 -1.37
CA ARG A 76 -12.85 -1.31 -1.31
C ARG A 76 -13.32 -1.11 0.12
N ARG A 77 -13.09 -2.10 0.97
CA ARG A 77 -13.52 -2.02 2.37
C ARG A 77 -12.75 -0.96 3.15
N ILE A 78 -11.46 -0.86 2.91
CA ILE A 78 -10.63 0.17 3.56
C ILE A 78 -11.07 1.56 3.11
N LEU A 79 -11.27 1.75 1.80
CA LEU A 79 -11.64 3.05 1.25
C LEU A 79 -13.08 3.46 1.58
N ALA A 80 -13.96 2.49 1.87
CA ALA A 80 -15.32 2.81 2.32
C ALA A 80 -15.31 3.53 3.67
N GLU A 81 -14.34 3.22 4.53
CA GLU A 81 -14.20 3.85 5.84
C GLU A 81 -13.23 5.02 5.85
N ALA A 82 -12.23 5.00 4.96
CA ALA A 82 -11.18 6.03 4.88
C ALA A 82 -10.90 6.36 3.41
N PRO A 83 -11.77 7.15 2.77
CA PRO A 83 -11.67 7.38 1.33
C PRO A 83 -10.43 8.14 0.89
N GLU A 84 -9.74 8.82 1.79
CA GLU A 84 -8.50 9.56 1.49
C GLU A 84 -7.25 8.68 1.53
N THR A 85 -7.38 7.42 1.95
CA THR A 85 -6.23 6.51 2.01
C THR A 85 -5.68 6.23 0.61
N VAL A 86 -4.37 6.33 0.45
CA VAL A 86 -3.70 5.96 -0.80
C VAL A 86 -3.41 4.47 -0.75
N VAL A 87 -3.90 3.73 -1.74
CA VAL A 87 -3.65 2.29 -1.84
C VAL A 87 -2.88 2.00 -3.10
N ILE A 88 -1.74 1.34 -2.96
CA ILE A 88 -0.96 0.81 -4.08
C ILE A 88 -1.21 -0.69 -4.13
N LEU A 89 -1.84 -1.16 -5.21
CA LEU A 89 -1.99 -2.60 -5.44
C LEU A 89 -0.68 -3.15 -5.98
N LEU A 90 -0.25 -4.28 -5.44
CA LEU A 90 0.98 -4.96 -5.83
C LEU A 90 0.67 -6.37 -6.30
N SER A 91 1.28 -6.80 -7.39
CA SER A 91 1.07 -8.13 -7.93
C SER A 91 2.26 -8.56 -8.78
N THR A 92 2.41 -9.88 -8.94
CA THR A 92 3.36 -10.45 -9.88
C THR A 92 2.79 -10.51 -11.31
N TYR A 93 1.50 -10.19 -11.49
CA TYR A 93 0.85 -10.22 -12.79
C TYR A 93 1.16 -8.97 -13.61
N ASP A 94 1.19 -9.13 -14.93
CA ASP A 94 1.23 -7.99 -15.85
C ASP A 94 -0.13 -7.28 -15.85
N ALA A 95 -0.15 -6.04 -16.31
CA ALA A 95 -1.36 -5.24 -16.36
C ALA A 95 -2.50 -5.95 -17.13
N ALA A 96 -2.14 -6.72 -18.17
CA ALA A 96 -3.11 -7.46 -18.98
C ALA A 96 -3.78 -8.61 -18.23
N ASP A 97 -3.13 -9.11 -17.17
CA ASP A 97 -3.61 -10.25 -16.37
C ASP A 97 -4.28 -9.84 -15.09
N LEU A 98 -4.49 -8.53 -14.87
CA LEU A 98 -5.13 -8.04 -13.66
C LEU A 98 -6.61 -8.43 -13.62
N PRO A 99 -7.16 -8.67 -12.42
CA PRO A 99 -8.61 -8.82 -12.28
C PRO A 99 -9.34 -7.59 -12.84
N ALA A 100 -10.51 -7.82 -13.41
CA ALA A 100 -11.29 -6.76 -14.06
C ALA A 100 -11.62 -5.62 -13.10
N ASP A 101 -11.76 -5.90 -11.79
CA ASP A 101 -12.10 -4.90 -10.79
C ASP A 101 -10.89 -4.15 -10.22
N ALA A 102 -9.67 -4.49 -10.64
CA ALA A 102 -8.47 -3.79 -10.15
C ALA A 102 -8.49 -2.30 -10.49
N ALA A 103 -9.01 -1.94 -11.66
CA ALA A 103 -9.09 -0.56 -12.10
C ALA A 103 -10.21 0.22 -11.41
N SER A 104 -11.22 -0.46 -10.87
CA SER A 104 -12.42 0.19 -10.32
C SER A 104 -12.53 0.09 -8.80
N CYS A 105 -11.57 -0.54 -8.12
CA CYS A 105 -11.65 -0.72 -6.67
C CYS A 105 -11.30 0.55 -5.88
N GLY A 106 -10.78 1.57 -6.54
CA GLY A 106 -10.42 2.83 -5.90
C GLY A 106 -8.94 2.96 -5.54
N ALA A 107 -8.11 1.95 -5.86
CA ALA A 107 -6.68 2.05 -5.62
C ALA A 107 -6.08 3.21 -6.41
N THR A 108 -5.10 3.88 -5.82
CA THR A 108 -4.43 5.01 -6.45
C THR A 108 -3.53 4.55 -7.60
N ALA A 109 -2.90 3.40 -7.45
CA ALA A 109 -1.99 2.89 -8.48
C ALA A 109 -1.87 1.38 -8.37
N TYR A 110 -1.41 0.80 -9.46
CA TYR A 110 -1.00 -0.59 -9.52
C TYR A 110 0.49 -0.63 -9.86
N VAL A 111 1.26 -1.43 -9.13
CA VAL A 111 2.69 -1.60 -9.37
C VAL A 111 3.01 -3.09 -9.38
N ASN A 112 3.76 -3.53 -10.39
CA ASN A 112 4.25 -4.89 -10.41
C ASN A 112 5.30 -5.05 -9.31
N LYS A 113 5.27 -6.17 -8.58
CA LYS A 113 6.20 -6.41 -7.48
C LYS A 113 7.66 -6.30 -7.90
N GLU A 114 7.97 -6.64 -9.16
CA GLU A 114 9.34 -6.52 -9.69
C GLU A 114 9.79 -5.06 -9.83
N ASP A 115 8.86 -4.15 -9.99
CA ASP A 115 9.15 -2.72 -10.18
C ASP A 115 9.05 -1.93 -8.87
N PHE A 116 8.67 -2.59 -7.79
CA PHE A 116 8.47 -1.92 -6.51
C PHE A 116 9.80 -1.43 -5.95
N SER A 117 9.90 -0.12 -5.72
CA SER A 117 11.14 0.54 -5.35
C SER A 117 10.82 1.84 -4.61
N PRO A 118 11.81 2.44 -3.91
CA PRO A 118 11.61 3.75 -3.30
C PRO A 118 11.09 4.81 -4.27
N SER A 119 11.60 4.83 -5.51
CA SER A 119 11.15 5.82 -6.49
C SER A 119 9.70 5.61 -6.90
N GLU A 120 9.22 4.35 -6.98
CA GLU A 120 7.83 4.08 -7.30
C GLU A 120 6.90 4.49 -6.16
N VAL A 121 7.28 4.24 -4.91
CA VAL A 121 6.51 4.69 -3.75
C VAL A 121 6.38 6.21 -3.77
N ARG A 122 7.49 6.89 -3.98
CA ARG A 122 7.52 8.36 -4.01
C ARG A 122 6.71 8.90 -5.16
N ARG A 123 6.83 8.30 -6.34
CA ARG A 123 6.09 8.72 -7.53
C ARG A 123 4.57 8.66 -7.30
N VAL A 124 4.08 7.54 -6.79
CA VAL A 124 2.65 7.38 -6.53
C VAL A 124 2.19 8.35 -5.45
N TRP A 125 2.97 8.49 -4.39
CA TRP A 125 2.61 9.40 -3.29
C TRP A 125 2.51 10.85 -3.77
N GLU A 126 3.47 11.30 -4.57
CA GLU A 126 3.49 12.67 -5.08
C GLU A 126 2.38 12.95 -6.08
N GLN A 127 1.92 11.93 -6.80
CA GLN A 127 0.86 12.06 -7.80
C GLN A 127 -0.53 11.75 -7.25
N ARG A 128 -0.66 11.48 -5.96
CA ARG A 128 -1.95 11.16 -5.37
C ARG A 128 -2.95 12.31 -5.51
N PRO A 129 -4.27 11.99 -5.60
CA PRO A 129 -5.29 13.04 -5.62
C PRO A 129 -5.28 13.82 -4.30
N HIS A 130 -5.57 15.09 -4.38
CA HIS A 130 -5.65 15.96 -3.19
C HIS A 130 -7.07 16.31 -2.85
#